data_4899ff52bcb1aa9a2401aae1d7ea23bb
#
_entry.id   4899ff52bcb1aa9a2401aae1d7ea23bb
#
_cell.length_a   1.000
_cell.length_b   1.000
_cell.length_c   1.000
_cell.angle_alpha   90.00
_cell.angle_beta   90.00
_cell.angle_gamma   90.00
#
_symmetry.space_group_name_H-M   'P 1'
#
loop_
_entity.id
_entity.type
_entity.pdbx_description
1 polymer ?
#
loop_
_entity_poly.entity_id
_entity_poly.type
_entity_poly.pdbx_seq_one_letter_code
_entity_poly.pdbx_strand_id
1 'polypeptide(L)'
;YEEQILLAEQQLEAAQQQFQTASSQHQALQQQHITAQAQHEALAQLLSQNSADSDFWAHTDAAHTPPLWQHISAPAEWQHALSVVLAERLHARALPPEFALPTPLPPGRAAWLADNLSGGLKKSLPALALLNQIQAQAPFQTALHHWLDGILCAPNLDYALAHQSDLQGRQSW
;
A
#
# COMPACT_ATOMS: atom_id res chain seq x y z
N TYR A 1 -45.98 35.61 -39.71
CA TYR A 1 -44.84 34.88 -40.32
C TYR A 1 -43.51 35.33 -39.73
N GLU A 2 -43.27 36.64 -39.45
CA GLU A 2 -42.01 37.15 -38.89
C GLU A 2 -41.75 36.58 -37.45
N GLU A 3 -42.77 36.52 -36.59
CA GLU A 3 -42.64 35.94 -35.26
C GLU A 3 -42.28 34.45 -35.29
N GLN A 4 -42.76 33.69 -36.27
CA GLN A 4 -42.42 32.27 -36.41
C GLN A 4 -41.00 32.06 -36.85
N ILE A 5 -40.46 32.94 -37.67
CA ILE A 5 -39.06 32.93 -38.13
C ILE A 5 -38.17 33.24 -36.93
N LEU A 6 -38.45 34.28 -36.17
CA LEU A 6 -37.70 34.67 -34.98
C LEU A 6 -37.64 33.54 -33.92
N LEU A 7 -38.79 32.88 -33.70
CA LEU A 7 -38.86 31.74 -32.78
C LEU A 7 -38.02 30.54 -33.26
N ALA A 8 -38.04 30.26 -34.56
CA ALA A 8 -37.24 29.19 -35.14
C ALA A 8 -35.73 29.48 -35.07
N GLU A 9 -35.32 30.74 -35.28
CA GLU A 9 -33.94 31.18 -35.12
C GLU A 9 -33.46 31.02 -33.69
N GLN A 10 -34.27 31.43 -32.70
CA GLN A 10 -33.92 31.23 -31.29
C GLN A 10 -33.81 29.74 -30.89
N GLN A 11 -34.69 28.89 -31.41
CA GLN A 11 -34.64 27.47 -31.16
C GLN A 11 -33.38 26.82 -31.81
N LEU A 12 -33.00 27.28 -32.99
CA LEU A 12 -31.80 26.82 -33.69
C LEU A 12 -30.56 27.18 -32.91
N GLU A 13 -30.47 28.43 -32.45
CA GLU A 13 -29.33 28.91 -31.65
C GLU A 13 -29.21 28.15 -30.31
N ALA A 14 -30.31 27.95 -29.60
CA ALA A 14 -30.36 27.18 -28.38
C ALA A 14 -29.93 25.73 -28.60
N ALA A 15 -30.37 25.09 -29.68
CA ALA A 15 -29.97 23.74 -30.06
C ALA A 15 -28.49 23.63 -30.41
N GLN A 16 -27.93 24.63 -31.10
CA GLN A 16 -26.51 24.70 -31.41
C GLN A 16 -25.66 24.84 -30.15
N GLN A 17 -26.06 25.68 -29.21
CA GLN A 17 -25.38 25.84 -27.91
C GLN A 17 -25.41 24.54 -27.09
N GLN A 18 -26.56 23.87 -27.06
CA GLN A 18 -26.69 22.57 -26.39
C GLN A 18 -25.80 21.51 -27.01
N PHE A 19 -25.76 21.46 -28.35
CA PHE A 19 -24.88 20.54 -29.08
C PHE A 19 -23.41 20.79 -28.78
N GLN A 20 -22.97 22.06 -28.80
CA GLN A 20 -21.58 22.41 -28.47
C GLN A 20 -21.22 22.02 -27.03
N THR A 21 -22.11 22.29 -26.08
CA THR A 21 -21.93 21.93 -24.68
C THR A 21 -21.84 20.41 -24.50
N ALA A 22 -22.77 19.67 -25.11
CA ALA A 22 -22.77 18.21 -25.05
C ALA A 22 -21.51 17.61 -25.71
N SER A 23 -21.08 18.17 -26.84
CA SER A 23 -19.87 17.74 -27.53
C SER A 23 -18.61 17.96 -26.71
N SER A 24 -18.48 19.13 -26.06
CA SER A 24 -17.35 19.42 -25.18
C SER A 24 -17.33 18.51 -23.93
N GLN A 25 -18.50 18.27 -23.32
CA GLN A 25 -18.63 17.32 -22.21
C GLN A 25 -18.27 15.90 -22.62
N HIS A 26 -18.72 15.47 -23.78
CA HIS A 26 -18.37 14.15 -24.31
C HIS A 26 -16.86 14.00 -24.51
N GLN A 27 -16.20 15.00 -25.09
CA GLN A 27 -14.74 14.98 -25.24
C GLN A 27 -14.00 14.92 -23.90
N ALA A 28 -14.44 15.73 -22.91
CA ALA A 28 -13.85 15.74 -21.58
C ALA A 28 -13.99 14.37 -20.87
N LEU A 29 -15.19 13.78 -20.95
CA LEU A 29 -15.45 12.44 -20.37
C LEU A 29 -14.64 11.36 -21.09
N GLN A 30 -14.51 11.44 -22.40
CA GLN A 30 -13.70 10.49 -23.19
C GLN A 30 -12.23 10.57 -22.77
N GLN A 31 -11.70 11.78 -22.56
CA GLN A 31 -10.33 11.98 -22.11
C GLN A 31 -10.09 11.45 -20.68
N GLN A 32 -11.06 11.69 -19.78
CA GLN A 32 -11.02 11.13 -18.41
C GLN A 32 -11.05 9.59 -18.45
N HIS A 33 -11.89 9.02 -19.29
CA HIS A 33 -11.98 7.56 -19.44
C HIS A 33 -10.66 6.95 -19.93
N ILE A 34 -10.05 7.53 -20.96
CA ILE A 34 -8.74 7.07 -21.48
C ILE A 34 -7.67 7.16 -20.40
N THR A 35 -7.64 8.26 -19.64
CA THR A 35 -6.67 8.45 -18.55
C THR A 35 -6.88 7.40 -17.43
N ALA A 36 -8.12 7.19 -17.02
CA ALA A 36 -8.46 6.21 -15.99
C ALA A 36 -8.13 4.76 -16.45
N GLN A 37 -8.39 4.46 -17.72
CA GLN A 37 -8.06 3.16 -18.29
C GLN A 37 -6.55 2.93 -18.32
N ALA A 38 -5.75 3.93 -18.74
CA ALA A 38 -4.29 3.83 -18.73
C ALA A 38 -3.73 3.63 -17.32
N GLN A 39 -4.28 4.34 -16.32
CA GLN A 39 -3.91 4.15 -14.92
C GLN A 39 -4.25 2.75 -14.43
N HIS A 40 -5.43 2.25 -14.76
CA HIS A 40 -5.86 0.90 -14.40
C HIS A 40 -4.95 -0.17 -15.03
N GLU A 41 -4.61 -0.03 -16.31
CA GLU A 41 -3.71 -0.96 -17.01
C GLU A 41 -2.29 -0.94 -16.41
N ALA A 42 -1.76 0.26 -16.09
CA ALA A 42 -0.46 0.40 -15.42
C ALA A 42 -0.45 -0.27 -14.04
N LEU A 43 -1.50 -0.06 -13.23
CA LEU A 43 -1.63 -0.72 -11.92
C LEU A 43 -1.80 -2.23 -12.07
N ALA A 44 -2.59 -2.71 -13.03
CA ALA A 44 -2.75 -4.12 -13.30
C ALA A 44 -1.43 -4.78 -13.73
N GLN A 45 -0.62 -4.08 -14.53
CA GLN A 45 0.71 -4.55 -14.92
C GLN A 45 1.67 -4.62 -13.74
N LEU A 46 1.69 -3.62 -12.86
CA LEU A 46 2.48 -3.64 -11.63
C LEU A 46 2.06 -4.79 -10.70
N LEU A 47 0.75 -5.01 -10.55
CA LEU A 47 0.22 -6.12 -9.76
C LEU A 47 0.58 -7.48 -10.38
N SER A 48 0.57 -7.61 -11.70
CA SER A 48 0.95 -8.84 -12.39
C SER A 48 2.45 -9.15 -12.27
N GLN A 49 3.30 -8.14 -12.25
CA GLN A 49 4.74 -8.32 -11.98
C GLN A 49 5.01 -8.79 -10.55
N ASN A 50 4.20 -8.36 -9.58
CA ASN A 50 4.25 -8.86 -8.21
C ASN A 50 3.57 -10.23 -8.02
N SER A 51 2.82 -10.71 -9.01
CA SER A 51 2.11 -12.00 -8.93
C SER A 51 3.04 -13.22 -9.09
N ALA A 52 4.27 -13.03 -9.57
CA ALA A 52 5.27 -14.10 -9.55
C ALA A 52 5.54 -14.64 -8.13
N ASP A 53 5.41 -13.78 -7.11
CA ASP A 53 5.45 -14.18 -5.70
C ASP A 53 4.15 -14.91 -5.29
N SER A 54 3.01 -14.59 -5.91
CA SER A 54 1.74 -15.25 -5.60
C SER A 54 1.67 -16.67 -6.16
N ASP A 55 2.30 -16.94 -7.30
CA ASP A 55 2.36 -18.29 -7.89
C ASP A 55 3.10 -19.28 -7.00
N PHE A 56 4.14 -18.83 -6.31
CA PHE A 56 4.80 -19.67 -5.30
C PHE A 56 3.83 -20.11 -4.20
N TRP A 57 3.11 -19.14 -3.63
CA TRP A 57 2.19 -19.42 -2.54
C TRP A 57 0.97 -20.20 -3.00
N ALA A 58 0.51 -20.02 -4.25
CA ALA A 58 -0.64 -20.72 -4.80
C ALA A 58 -0.48 -22.25 -4.85
N HIS A 59 0.76 -22.72 -4.94
CA HIS A 59 1.09 -24.15 -4.98
C HIS A 59 1.50 -24.73 -3.63
N THR A 60 1.35 -23.96 -2.55
CA THR A 60 1.68 -24.37 -1.19
C THR A 60 0.46 -24.35 -0.28
N ASP A 61 0.49 -25.11 0.81
CA ASP A 61 -0.56 -25.06 1.86
C ASP A 61 -0.67 -23.68 2.51
N ALA A 62 0.31 -22.82 2.31
CA ALA A 62 0.32 -21.43 2.77
C ALA A 62 -0.47 -20.46 1.86
N ALA A 63 -1.07 -20.92 0.76
CA ALA A 63 -1.86 -20.09 -0.15
C ALA A 63 -2.98 -19.32 0.56
N HIS A 64 -3.58 -19.96 1.56
CA HIS A 64 -4.70 -19.39 2.33
C HIS A 64 -4.27 -18.53 3.52
N THR A 65 -2.97 -18.47 3.82
CA THR A 65 -2.46 -17.66 4.93
C THR A 65 -2.36 -16.20 4.50
N PRO A 66 -3.08 -15.29 5.15
CA PRO A 66 -3.08 -13.89 4.76
C PRO A 66 -1.71 -13.24 5.04
N PRO A 67 -1.26 -12.31 4.18
CA PRO A 67 0.00 -11.61 4.36
C PRO A 67 -0.06 -10.60 5.51
N LEU A 68 1.12 -10.21 6.02
CA LEU A 68 1.28 -9.30 7.16
C LEU A 68 0.48 -8.00 7.00
N TRP A 69 0.46 -7.41 5.79
CA TRP A 69 -0.21 -6.13 5.57
C TRP A 69 -1.72 -6.17 5.88
N GLN A 70 -2.36 -7.34 5.88
CA GLN A 70 -3.76 -7.50 6.30
C GLN A 70 -3.95 -7.55 7.82
N HIS A 71 -2.87 -7.78 8.57
CA HIS A 71 -2.88 -7.94 10.03
C HIS A 71 -2.31 -6.74 10.78
N ILE A 72 -1.89 -5.70 10.06
CA ILE A 72 -1.35 -4.48 10.65
C ILE A 72 -2.23 -3.28 10.30
N SER A 73 -2.32 -2.37 11.26
CA SER A 73 -2.98 -1.09 11.08
C SER A 73 -2.09 0.01 11.65
N ALA A 74 -1.96 1.09 10.89
CA ALA A 74 -1.24 2.28 11.31
C ALA A 74 -2.02 3.54 10.90
N PRO A 75 -1.89 4.66 11.65
CA PRO A 75 -2.41 5.95 11.25
C PRO A 75 -1.91 6.38 9.86
N ALA A 76 -2.73 7.11 9.10
CA ALA A 76 -2.42 7.49 7.72
C ALA A 76 -1.06 8.19 7.57
N GLU A 77 -0.67 8.99 8.54
CA GLU A 77 0.62 9.71 8.57
C GLU A 77 1.84 8.78 8.60
N TRP A 78 1.70 7.57 9.17
CA TRP A 78 2.79 6.59 9.32
C TRP A 78 2.76 5.48 8.28
N GLN A 79 1.70 5.35 7.47
CA GLN A 79 1.55 4.27 6.49
C GLN A 79 2.69 4.27 5.47
N HIS A 80 3.09 5.45 4.98
CA HIS A 80 4.18 5.55 4.02
C HIS A 80 5.52 5.16 4.65
N ALA A 81 5.84 5.69 5.84
CA ALA A 81 7.05 5.31 6.56
C ALA A 81 7.10 3.81 6.84
N LEU A 82 5.98 3.22 7.28
CA LEU A 82 5.86 1.79 7.50
C LEU A 82 6.09 0.98 6.24
N SER A 83 5.55 1.42 5.10
CA SER A 83 5.75 0.74 3.82
C SER A 83 7.21 0.75 3.36
N VAL A 84 7.94 1.83 3.61
CA VAL A 84 9.37 1.95 3.30
C VAL A 84 10.20 1.07 4.22
N VAL A 85 9.94 1.11 5.52
CA VAL A 85 10.72 0.37 6.53
C VAL A 85 10.51 -1.13 6.41
N LEU A 86 9.28 -1.59 6.26
CA LEU A 86 8.98 -3.02 6.13
C LEU A 86 9.21 -3.54 4.71
N ALA A 87 9.02 -2.70 3.70
CA ALA A 87 9.20 -3.06 2.30
C ALA A 87 8.61 -4.44 1.96
N GLU A 88 9.42 -5.38 1.47
CA GLU A 88 9.01 -6.73 1.09
C GLU A 88 8.45 -7.56 2.27
N ARG A 89 8.80 -7.23 3.52
CA ARG A 89 8.30 -7.91 4.71
C ARG A 89 6.79 -7.72 4.91
N LEU A 90 6.18 -6.72 4.29
CA LEU A 90 4.72 -6.55 4.28
C LEU A 90 3.99 -7.73 3.66
N HIS A 91 4.64 -8.44 2.73
CA HIS A 91 4.09 -9.63 2.08
C HIS A 91 4.41 -10.92 2.84
N ALA A 92 5.10 -10.83 3.99
CA ALA A 92 5.44 -11.99 4.80
C ALA A 92 4.18 -12.74 5.26
N ARG A 93 4.21 -14.06 5.20
CA ARG A 93 3.15 -14.95 5.67
C ARG A 93 3.60 -15.70 6.91
N ALA A 94 2.69 -15.89 7.86
CA ALA A 94 2.93 -16.76 9.00
C ALA A 94 2.72 -18.21 8.56
N LEU A 95 3.75 -19.01 8.65
CA LEU A 95 3.69 -20.42 8.29
C LEU A 95 3.54 -21.28 9.54
N PRO A 96 2.79 -22.39 9.47
CA PRO A 96 2.73 -23.34 10.55
C PRO A 96 4.13 -23.95 10.80
N PRO A 97 4.45 -24.39 12.03
CA PRO A 97 5.77 -24.91 12.38
C PRO A 97 6.16 -26.17 11.59
N GLU A 98 5.17 -26.88 11.06
CA GLU A 98 5.34 -28.12 10.27
C GLU A 98 5.57 -27.84 8.78
N PHE A 99 5.56 -26.56 8.37
CA PHE A 99 5.72 -26.21 6.96
C PHE A 99 7.11 -26.57 6.44
N ALA A 100 7.14 -27.51 5.50
CA ALA A 100 8.35 -27.86 4.79
C ALA A 100 8.54 -26.96 3.57
N LEU A 101 9.69 -26.31 3.47
CA LEU A 101 10.01 -25.52 2.28
C LEU A 101 10.08 -26.44 1.05
N PRO A 102 9.45 -26.05 -0.05
CA PRO A 102 9.50 -26.81 -1.29
C PRO A 102 10.94 -26.86 -1.83
N THR A 103 11.32 -28.00 -2.37
CA THR A 103 12.62 -28.19 -2.99
C THR A 103 12.41 -28.60 -4.46
N PRO A 104 12.92 -27.85 -5.45
CA PRO A 104 13.74 -26.65 -5.36
C PRO A 104 12.94 -25.42 -4.89
N LEU A 105 13.63 -24.44 -4.30
CA LEU A 105 13.03 -23.16 -3.98
C LEU A 105 12.57 -22.47 -5.26
N PRO A 106 11.36 -21.91 -5.30
CA PRO A 106 10.85 -21.21 -6.47
C PRO A 106 11.65 -19.93 -6.75
N PRO A 107 11.67 -19.48 -8.01
CA PRO A 107 12.21 -18.19 -8.33
C PRO A 107 11.32 -17.10 -7.72
N GLY A 108 11.92 -16.14 -7.05
CA GLY A 108 11.21 -15.02 -6.43
C GLY A 108 11.70 -14.75 -5.01
N ARG A 109 11.15 -13.69 -4.41
CA ARG A 109 11.42 -13.32 -3.02
C ARG A 109 10.18 -13.65 -2.20
N ALA A 110 10.34 -14.50 -1.21
CA ALA A 110 9.30 -14.82 -0.26
C ALA A 110 9.77 -14.55 1.16
N ALA A 111 8.99 -13.85 1.95
CA ALA A 111 9.23 -13.66 3.36
C ALA A 111 8.22 -14.49 4.15
N TRP A 112 8.68 -15.21 5.15
CA TRP A 112 7.82 -15.95 6.06
C TRP A 112 8.29 -15.80 7.50
N LEU A 113 7.36 -16.04 8.41
CA LEU A 113 7.60 -16.10 9.83
C LEU A 113 7.59 -17.56 10.28
N ALA A 114 8.69 -18.01 10.87
CA ALA A 114 8.70 -19.24 11.63
C ALA A 114 8.27 -18.93 13.07
N ASP A 115 7.44 -19.78 13.64
CA ASP A 115 6.85 -19.60 14.97
C ASP A 115 7.86 -19.64 16.15
N ASN A 116 9.16 -19.76 15.83
CA ASN A 116 10.24 -19.91 16.80
C ASN A 116 10.75 -18.60 17.43
N LEU A 117 10.09 -17.47 17.13
CA LEU A 117 10.46 -16.15 17.68
C LEU A 117 9.94 -15.96 19.12
N SER A 118 10.01 -16.98 19.95
CA SER A 118 9.64 -16.93 21.39
C SER A 118 10.68 -16.21 22.27
N GLY A 119 11.42 -15.26 21.72
CA GLY A 119 12.31 -14.36 22.45
C GLY A 119 11.50 -13.34 23.24
N GLY A 120 11.52 -13.44 24.56
CA GLY A 120 10.75 -12.59 25.47
C GLY A 120 10.95 -11.10 25.23
N LEU A 121 9.91 -10.46 24.77
CA LEU A 121 9.79 -9.01 24.57
C LEU A 121 9.65 -8.31 25.92
N LYS A 122 10.76 -8.05 26.60
CA LYS A 122 10.80 -7.31 27.89
C LYS A 122 11.60 -6.03 27.79
N LYS A 123 11.56 -5.34 26.64
CA LYS A 123 12.20 -4.05 26.55
C LYS A 123 11.15 -2.95 26.57
N SER A 124 11.25 -2.05 27.53
CA SER A 124 10.50 -0.79 27.55
C SER A 124 10.81 -0.07 26.24
N LEU A 125 9.80 0.10 25.39
CA LEU A 125 9.94 0.82 24.12
C LEU A 125 10.09 2.30 24.41
N PRO A 126 10.97 3.03 23.70
CA PRO A 126 11.00 4.47 23.74
C PRO A 126 9.65 5.06 23.36
N ALA A 127 9.29 6.22 23.94
CA ALA A 127 8.00 6.86 23.64
C ALA A 127 7.81 7.14 22.14
N LEU A 128 8.88 7.42 21.42
CA LEU A 128 8.89 7.71 19.98
C LEU A 128 9.07 6.47 19.11
N ALA A 129 9.02 5.25 19.65
CA ALA A 129 9.18 4.05 18.84
C ALA A 129 8.03 3.92 17.81
N LEU A 130 8.37 3.66 16.55
CA LEU A 130 7.40 3.44 15.47
C LEU A 130 6.41 2.32 15.83
N LEU A 131 6.87 1.33 16.56
CA LEU A 131 6.04 0.21 17.01
C LEU A 131 4.86 0.64 17.88
N ASN A 132 4.96 1.76 18.62
CA ASN A 132 3.86 2.29 19.43
C ASN A 132 2.72 2.87 18.58
N GLN A 133 2.99 3.19 17.31
CA GLN A 133 2.01 3.74 16.37
C GLN A 133 1.29 2.64 15.58
N ILE A 134 1.68 1.39 15.76
CA ILE A 134 1.21 0.27 14.95
C ILE A 134 0.40 -0.69 15.82
N GLN A 135 -0.75 -1.07 15.31
CA GLN A 135 -1.53 -2.17 15.86
C GLN A 135 -1.32 -3.41 14.99
N ALA A 136 -0.93 -4.50 15.61
CA ALA A 136 -0.72 -5.77 14.93
C ALA A 136 -1.44 -6.90 15.65
N GLN A 137 -1.95 -7.83 14.86
CA GLN A 137 -2.56 -9.06 15.37
C GLN A 137 -1.52 -10.18 15.46
N ALA A 138 -1.74 -11.13 16.35
CA ALA A 138 -0.95 -12.37 16.37
C ALA A 138 -1.10 -13.10 15.01
N PRO A 139 -0.07 -13.77 14.49
CA PRO A 139 1.22 -14.09 15.13
C PRO A 139 2.34 -13.05 14.87
N PHE A 140 2.05 -11.95 14.16
CA PHE A 140 3.05 -11.02 13.64
C PHE A 140 3.66 -10.07 14.69
N GLN A 141 3.07 -9.94 15.87
CA GLN A 141 3.55 -9.00 16.90
C GLN A 141 5.03 -9.18 17.23
N THR A 142 5.45 -10.41 17.50
CA THR A 142 6.85 -10.71 17.88
C THR A 142 7.82 -10.34 16.76
N ALA A 143 7.46 -10.64 15.52
CA ALA A 143 8.28 -10.32 14.36
C ALA A 143 8.40 -8.79 14.15
N LEU A 144 7.30 -8.07 14.28
CA LEU A 144 7.30 -6.61 14.18
C LEU A 144 8.17 -5.98 15.27
N HIS A 145 8.14 -6.47 16.48
CA HIS A 145 9.05 -6.02 17.53
C HIS A 145 10.52 -6.20 17.13
N HIS A 146 10.88 -7.32 16.50
CA HIS A 146 12.24 -7.54 16.04
C HIS A 146 12.63 -6.68 14.84
N TRP A 147 11.69 -6.49 13.90
CA TRP A 147 11.96 -5.74 12.67
C TRP A 147 11.97 -4.23 12.87
N LEU A 148 11.19 -3.75 13.83
CA LEU A 148 11.06 -2.32 14.14
C LEU A 148 11.80 -1.91 15.41
N ASP A 149 12.58 -2.82 16.00
CA ASP A 149 13.39 -2.51 17.19
C ASP A 149 14.42 -1.42 16.84
N GLY A 150 14.33 -0.32 17.55
CA GLY A 150 15.21 0.83 17.36
C GLY A 150 14.76 1.83 16.29
N ILE A 151 13.62 1.63 15.62
CA ILE A 151 13.10 2.62 14.68
C ILE A 151 12.22 3.62 15.42
N LEU A 152 12.57 4.89 15.30
CA LEU A 152 11.93 5.99 15.97
C LEU A 152 11.14 6.87 14.99
N CYS A 153 10.08 7.50 15.48
CA CYS A 153 9.27 8.45 14.74
C CYS A 153 9.78 9.87 14.97
N ALA A 154 10.12 10.58 13.92
CA ALA A 154 10.39 12.01 13.96
C ALA A 154 9.18 12.79 13.39
N PRO A 155 8.77 13.89 13.99
CA PRO A 155 7.64 14.68 13.48
C PRO A 155 7.95 15.35 12.12
N ASN A 156 9.22 15.60 11.84
CA ASN A 156 9.71 16.16 10.58
C ASN A 156 11.22 15.90 10.42
N LEU A 157 11.74 16.20 9.23
CA LEU A 157 13.16 16.01 8.91
C LEU A 157 14.10 16.88 9.77
N ASP A 158 13.73 18.12 10.03
CA ASP A 158 14.57 19.04 10.83
C ASP A 158 14.74 18.53 12.25
N TYR A 159 13.69 17.98 12.83
CA TYR A 159 13.76 17.32 14.14
C TYR A 159 14.71 16.11 14.10
N ALA A 160 14.57 15.26 13.11
CA ALA A 160 15.42 14.07 12.95
C ALA A 160 16.90 14.44 12.82
N LEU A 161 17.22 15.46 12.02
CA LEU A 161 18.59 15.95 11.84
C LEU A 161 19.17 16.59 13.11
N ALA A 162 18.35 17.39 13.81
CA ALA A 162 18.79 18.04 15.05
C ALA A 162 19.08 17.05 16.19
N HIS A 163 18.37 15.91 16.22
CA HIS A 163 18.49 14.89 17.28
C HIS A 163 19.22 13.62 16.82
N GLN A 164 19.90 13.68 15.69
CA GLN A 164 20.63 12.51 15.17
C GLN A 164 21.75 12.04 16.13
N SER A 165 22.37 12.96 16.86
CA SER A 165 23.38 12.65 17.87
C SER A 165 22.85 11.95 19.12
N ASP A 166 21.53 12.04 19.35
CA ASP A 166 20.87 11.45 20.53
C ASP A 166 20.54 9.97 20.33
N LEU A 167 20.69 9.46 19.10
CA LEU A 167 20.45 8.06 18.77
C LEU A 167 21.46 7.15 19.46
N GLN A 168 20.98 6.08 20.07
CA GLN A 168 21.79 5.11 20.81
C GLN A 168 21.79 3.74 20.13
N GLY A 169 22.95 3.17 19.95
CA GLY A 169 23.11 1.79 19.48
C GLY A 169 22.56 1.57 18.07
N ARG A 170 21.44 0.82 17.95
CA ARG A 170 20.80 0.46 16.66
C ARG A 170 19.62 1.37 16.31
N GLN A 171 19.47 2.51 16.98
CA GLN A 171 18.35 3.41 16.72
C GLN A 171 18.52 4.17 15.40
N SER A 172 17.40 4.42 14.72
CA SER A 172 17.29 5.23 13.51
C SER A 172 15.94 5.97 13.50
N TRP A 173 15.93 7.11 12.80
CA TRP A 173 14.70 7.85 12.53
C TRP A 173 14.00 7.27 11.29
#